data_563b8fa4317776281cb3b6b686bc052f
#
_entry.id   563b8fa4317776281cb3b6b686bc052f
#
_cell.length_a   1.000
_cell.length_b   1.000
_cell.length_c   1.000
_cell.angle_alpha   90.00
_cell.angle_beta   90.00
_cell.angle_gamma   90.00
#
_symmetry.space_group_name_H-M   'P 1'
#
loop_
_entity.id
_entity.type
_entity.pdbx_description
1 polymer ?
#
loop_
_entity_poly.entity_id
_entity_poly.type
_entity_poly.pdbx_seq_one_letter_code
_entity_poly.pdbx_strand_id
1 'polypeptide(L)'
;MSIQIGKLLANGTVRHIKVTNEELSERFLRVLKRFYPNEVRVDALIALGDIHRLGPSPYGKWIGCRDEIHCFGAIRDGRRDNTYLPRIADSVELFKSYAEDCFLFADGKWWYLSGEERIPLEDYFIKPVKNTIRHLTVYHNANAGFAKVHNLTRWEEIEEFAEREKVILYVYKYFRLVKIVKPSRLKEEKYV
;
A
#
# COMPACT_ATOMS: atom_id res chain seq x y z
N MET A 1 3.68 6.65 -3.85
CA MET A 1 3.00 6.91 -2.57
C MET A 1 3.93 6.53 -1.45
N SER A 2 3.87 7.22 -0.33
CA SER A 2 4.65 6.89 0.86
C SER A 2 3.77 6.98 2.08
N ILE A 3 4.01 6.10 3.05
CA ILE A 3 3.32 6.08 4.33
C ILE A 3 4.28 6.61 5.39
N GLN A 4 3.80 7.41 6.32
CA GLN A 4 4.55 7.82 7.51
C GLN A 4 4.08 7.04 8.74
N ILE A 5 5.02 6.59 9.54
CA ILE A 5 4.78 5.95 10.82
C ILE A 5 5.49 6.75 11.89
N GLY A 6 4.76 7.24 12.89
CA GLY A 6 5.29 8.07 13.97
C GLY A 6 4.85 7.63 15.36
N LYS A 7 5.62 8.07 16.35
CA LYS A 7 5.27 7.98 17.77
C LYS A 7 5.28 9.38 18.38
N LEU A 8 4.20 9.73 19.05
CA LEU A 8 4.12 10.97 19.84
C LEU A 8 4.99 10.85 21.09
N LEU A 9 5.84 11.83 21.30
CA LEU A 9 6.69 11.93 22.48
C LEU A 9 6.04 12.83 23.55
N ALA A 10 6.48 12.72 24.79
CA ALA A 10 5.93 13.47 25.91
C ALA A 10 6.03 15.01 25.76
N ASN A 11 6.98 15.49 24.97
CA ASN A 11 7.16 16.91 24.66
C ASN A 11 6.29 17.41 23.48
N GLY A 12 5.40 16.58 22.94
CA GLY A 12 4.53 16.93 21.83
C GLY A 12 5.14 16.76 20.43
N THR A 13 6.43 16.42 20.33
CA THR A 13 7.08 16.13 19.04
C THR A 13 6.76 14.71 18.58
N VAL A 14 6.92 14.45 17.29
CA VAL A 14 6.68 13.12 16.69
C VAL A 14 7.98 12.56 16.14
N ARG A 15 8.47 11.44 16.70
CA ARG A 15 9.56 10.68 16.12
C ARG A 15 8.99 9.74 15.07
N HIS A 16 9.52 9.80 13.82
CA HIS A 16 8.88 9.10 12.71
C HIS A 16 9.86 8.54 11.67
N ILE A 17 9.34 7.63 10.87
CA ILE A 17 10.00 6.99 9.73
C ILE A 17 9.07 6.98 8.52
N LYS A 18 9.65 6.77 7.34
CA LYS A 18 8.93 6.62 6.07
C LYS A 18 8.94 5.17 5.60
N VAL A 19 7.80 4.70 5.08
CA VAL A 19 7.68 3.45 4.33
C VAL A 19 7.54 3.79 2.86
N THR A 20 8.50 3.38 2.02
CA THR A 20 8.65 3.92 0.66
C THR A 20 8.00 3.12 -0.45
N ASN A 21 7.89 1.80 -0.30
CA ASN A 21 7.41 0.89 -1.36
C ASN A 21 6.19 0.06 -0.91
N GLU A 22 5.39 0.60 -0.03
CA GLU A 22 4.18 -0.06 0.44
C GLU A 22 2.98 0.85 0.26
N GLU A 23 1.87 0.27 -0.17
CA GLU A 23 0.59 0.95 -0.26
C GLU A 23 -0.22 0.65 1.01
N LEU A 24 -1.10 1.58 1.37
CA LEU A 24 -2.07 1.36 2.42
C LEU A 24 -2.98 0.17 2.04
N SER A 25 -2.91 -0.88 2.85
CA SER A 25 -3.60 -2.15 2.61
C SER A 25 -4.07 -2.77 3.93
N GLU A 26 -5.04 -3.67 3.86
CA GLU A 26 -5.46 -4.45 5.03
C GLU A 26 -4.29 -5.21 5.68
N ARG A 27 -3.35 -5.69 4.85
CA ARG A 27 -2.13 -6.32 5.35
C ARG A 27 -1.32 -5.35 6.20
N PHE A 28 -1.09 -4.13 5.71
CA PHE A 28 -0.35 -3.10 6.42
C PHE A 28 -0.98 -2.80 7.78
N LEU A 29 -2.28 -2.53 7.81
CA LEU A 29 -3.02 -2.25 9.04
C LEU A 29 -2.98 -3.42 10.03
N ARG A 30 -3.15 -4.65 9.53
CA ARG A 30 -3.07 -5.86 10.35
C ARG A 30 -1.67 -6.04 10.94
N VAL A 31 -0.61 -5.74 10.19
CA VAL A 31 0.75 -5.82 10.69
C VAL A 31 0.99 -4.80 11.80
N LEU A 32 0.59 -3.53 11.61
CA LEU A 32 0.69 -2.52 12.66
C LEU A 32 -0.07 -2.94 13.93
N LYS A 33 -1.34 -3.28 13.82
CA LYS A 33 -2.19 -3.65 14.96
C LYS A 33 -1.65 -4.84 15.73
N ARG A 34 -1.26 -5.90 15.01
CA ARG A 34 -0.92 -7.19 15.63
C ARG A 34 0.50 -7.25 16.18
N PHE A 35 1.46 -6.65 15.48
CA PHE A 35 2.87 -6.85 15.78
C PHE A 35 3.54 -5.66 16.43
N TYR A 36 2.88 -4.50 16.41
CA TYR A 36 3.35 -3.26 17.06
C TYR A 36 2.30 -2.66 18.00
N PRO A 37 1.79 -3.47 18.97
CA PRO A 37 0.67 -3.06 19.81
C PRO A 37 1.08 -2.17 21.01
N ASN A 38 2.37 -1.99 21.25
CA ASN A 38 2.88 -1.28 22.42
C ASN A 38 4.13 -0.46 22.11
N GLU A 39 4.49 0.43 23.03
CA GLU A 39 5.61 1.37 22.87
C GLU A 39 6.93 0.69 22.54
N VAL A 40 7.26 -0.40 23.24
CA VAL A 40 8.55 -1.11 23.05
C VAL A 40 8.69 -1.59 21.59
N ARG A 41 7.63 -2.16 21.04
CA ARG A 41 7.62 -2.63 19.66
C ARG A 41 7.63 -1.49 18.65
N VAL A 42 6.93 -0.40 18.95
CA VAL A 42 6.92 0.81 18.12
C VAL A 42 8.29 1.47 18.13
N ASP A 43 8.94 1.60 19.29
CA ASP A 43 10.29 2.15 19.38
C ASP A 43 11.30 1.31 18.59
N ALA A 44 11.21 -0.01 18.67
CA ALA A 44 12.03 -0.90 17.88
C ALA A 44 11.81 -0.74 16.36
N LEU A 45 10.56 -0.55 15.93
CA LEU A 45 10.22 -0.28 14.53
C LEU A 45 10.83 1.05 14.07
N ILE A 46 10.60 2.13 14.81
CA ILE A 46 11.08 3.47 14.47
C ILE A 46 12.62 3.51 14.50
N ALA A 47 13.27 2.77 15.39
CA ALA A 47 14.72 2.70 15.48
C ALA A 47 15.38 2.13 14.19
N LEU A 48 14.64 1.41 13.36
CA LEU A 48 15.14 0.94 12.06
C LEU A 48 15.44 2.09 11.08
N GLY A 49 14.80 3.25 11.26
CA GLY A 49 14.79 4.31 10.26
C GLY A 49 13.82 4.01 9.11
N ASP A 50 13.98 4.72 8.00
CA ASP A 50 13.13 4.52 6.83
C ASP A 50 13.21 3.07 6.33
N ILE A 51 12.06 2.52 5.98
CA ILE A 51 11.93 1.13 5.51
C ILE A 51 11.23 1.09 4.16
N HIS A 52 11.50 0.06 3.37
CA HIS A 52 10.79 -0.18 2.12
C HIS A 52 9.47 -0.89 2.32
N ARG A 53 9.42 -1.80 3.30
CA ARG A 53 8.25 -2.62 3.57
C ARG A 53 8.11 -2.89 5.05
N LEU A 54 6.87 -2.82 5.55
CA LEU A 54 6.53 -3.17 6.92
C LEU A 54 6.36 -4.69 7.06
N GLY A 55 7.10 -5.29 8.00
CA GLY A 55 7.01 -6.70 8.37
C GLY A 55 6.61 -6.89 9.85
N PRO A 56 6.24 -8.12 10.24
CA PRO A 56 5.90 -8.47 11.62
C PRO A 56 7.04 -8.30 12.62
N SER A 57 8.28 -8.37 12.17
CA SER A 57 9.46 -8.26 13.03
C SER A 57 10.23 -6.98 12.75
N PRO A 58 10.53 -6.17 13.79
CA PRO A 58 11.41 -5.00 13.65
C PRO A 58 12.88 -5.39 13.55
N TYR A 59 13.22 -6.66 13.77
CA TYR A 59 14.59 -7.15 13.68
C TYR A 59 14.83 -7.65 12.25
N GLY A 60 15.24 -6.76 11.36
CA GLY A 60 15.53 -7.11 9.98
C GLY A 60 16.77 -7.96 9.84
N LYS A 61 16.70 -9.06 9.10
CA LYS A 61 17.88 -9.66 8.48
C LYS A 61 18.18 -8.94 7.17
N TRP A 62 19.43 -8.55 7.02
CA TRP A 62 19.98 -7.92 5.83
C TRP A 62 20.20 -8.96 4.74
N ILE A 63 19.99 -8.56 3.49
CA ILE A 63 20.44 -9.20 2.26
C ILE A 63 19.63 -10.44 1.83
N GLY A 64 18.88 -10.25 0.74
CA GLY A 64 18.43 -11.36 -0.13
C GLY A 64 17.28 -12.23 0.36
N CYS A 65 16.86 -12.09 1.61
CA CYS A 65 15.67 -12.79 2.09
C CYS A 65 14.40 -12.06 1.64
N ARG A 66 13.72 -12.61 0.66
CA ARG A 66 12.30 -12.32 0.38
C ARG A 66 11.42 -12.90 1.49
N ASP A 67 11.73 -12.53 2.71
CA ASP A 67 11.07 -13.01 3.90
C ASP A 67 9.91 -12.04 4.20
N GLU A 68 8.68 -12.54 4.19
CA GLU A 68 7.49 -11.76 4.53
C GLU A 68 7.43 -11.36 6.02
N ILE A 69 8.36 -11.84 6.82
CA ILE A 69 8.38 -11.73 8.28
C ILE A 69 9.08 -10.44 8.74
N HIS A 70 10.06 -9.94 8.00
CA HIS A 70 10.91 -8.85 8.43
C HIS A 70 10.57 -7.51 7.76
N CYS A 71 10.87 -6.41 8.45
CA CYS A 71 10.90 -5.11 7.82
C CYS A 71 12.13 -5.01 6.91
N PHE A 72 11.93 -4.52 5.69
CA PHE A 72 13.05 -4.23 4.79
C PHE A 72 13.49 -2.79 5.00
N GLY A 73 14.71 -2.60 5.52
CA GLY A 73 15.29 -1.27 5.66
C GLY A 73 15.78 -0.69 4.33
N ALA A 74 15.79 0.62 4.26
CA ALA A 74 16.38 1.36 3.15
C ALA A 74 17.90 1.49 3.34
N ILE A 75 18.66 0.38 3.23
CA ILE A 75 20.12 0.45 3.19
C ILE A 75 20.57 0.18 1.76
N ARG A 76 21.31 1.12 1.20
CA ARG A 76 22.14 0.91 0.02
C ARG A 76 23.58 0.59 0.48
N ASP A 77 24.15 -0.47 -0.09
CA ASP A 77 25.61 -0.76 -0.09
C ASP A 77 26.27 -0.88 1.29
N GLY A 78 25.57 -1.38 2.30
CA GLY A 78 26.15 -1.66 3.62
C GLY A 78 26.51 -0.41 4.44
N ARG A 79 26.20 0.80 3.96
CA ARG A 79 26.37 2.05 4.69
C ARG A 79 25.02 2.60 5.09
N ARG A 80 24.82 2.86 6.39
CA ARG A 80 23.72 3.69 6.85
C ARG A 80 24.00 5.12 6.42
N ASP A 81 23.32 5.55 5.38
CA ASP A 81 23.23 6.97 5.10
C ASP A 81 22.32 7.62 6.17
N ASN A 82 22.76 8.74 6.74
CA ASN A 82 22.00 9.48 7.76
C ASN A 82 20.62 9.95 7.25
N THR A 83 20.38 9.94 5.95
CA THR A 83 19.09 10.29 5.33
C THR A 83 17.96 9.31 5.68
N TYR A 84 18.30 8.10 6.15
CA TYR A 84 17.32 7.06 6.51
C TYR A 84 17.07 6.93 8.01
N LEU A 85 17.74 7.74 8.83
CA LEU A 85 17.51 7.74 10.28
C LEU A 85 16.12 8.24 10.62
N PRO A 86 15.57 7.84 11.79
CA PRO A 86 14.33 8.41 12.29
C PRO A 86 14.43 9.92 12.40
N ARG A 87 13.39 10.61 11.96
CA ARG A 87 13.27 12.05 11.99
C ARG A 87 12.36 12.48 13.14
N ILE A 88 12.42 13.77 13.46
CA ILE A 88 11.54 14.39 14.45
C ILE A 88 10.76 15.48 13.72
N ALA A 89 9.44 15.46 13.87
CA ALA A 89 8.55 16.54 13.51
C ALA A 89 8.17 17.30 14.81
N ASP A 90 8.21 18.62 14.77
CA ASP A 90 8.00 19.47 15.95
C ASP A 90 6.54 19.44 16.43
N SER A 91 5.61 19.01 15.60
CA SER A 91 4.20 18.84 15.95
C SER A 91 3.55 17.71 15.16
N VAL A 92 2.33 17.31 15.58
CA VAL A 92 1.50 16.35 14.86
C VAL A 92 1.06 16.91 13.50
N GLU A 93 0.79 18.20 13.42
CA GLU A 93 0.40 18.89 12.17
C GLU A 93 1.52 18.83 11.14
N LEU A 94 2.76 19.11 11.57
CA LEU A 94 3.92 19.00 10.69
C LEU A 94 4.14 17.54 10.26
N PHE A 95 4.00 16.58 11.16
CA PHE A 95 4.08 15.17 10.83
C PHE A 95 3.05 14.76 9.76
N LYS A 96 1.80 15.22 9.88
CA LYS A 96 0.73 14.96 8.89
C LYS A 96 1.05 15.50 7.50
N SER A 97 1.80 16.59 7.40
CA SER A 97 2.11 17.22 6.12
C SER A 97 3.12 16.43 5.27
N TYR A 98 3.77 15.41 5.83
CA TYR A 98 4.80 14.66 5.12
C TYR A 98 4.28 13.57 4.18
N ALA A 99 3.04 13.11 4.34
CA ALA A 99 2.41 12.13 3.45
C ALA A 99 0.87 12.15 3.57
N GLU A 100 0.21 11.58 2.56
CA GLU A 100 -1.25 11.41 2.57
C GLU A 100 -1.70 10.41 3.66
N ASP A 101 -0.90 9.36 3.88
CA ASP A 101 -1.18 8.32 4.86
C ASP A 101 -0.19 8.41 6.03
N CYS A 102 -0.68 8.84 7.17
CA CYS A 102 0.10 8.96 8.40
C CYS A 102 -0.49 8.11 9.52
N PHE A 103 0.37 7.32 10.17
CA PHE A 103 0.00 6.50 11.34
C PHE A 103 0.77 6.98 12.56
N LEU A 104 0.05 7.35 13.60
CA LEU A 104 0.60 7.88 14.84
C LEU A 104 0.32 6.93 15.99
N PHE A 105 1.35 6.51 16.70
CA PHE A 105 1.21 5.83 17.98
C PHE A 105 1.21 6.86 19.10
N ALA A 106 0.11 6.96 19.83
CA ALA A 106 -0.07 7.86 20.95
C ALA A 106 -1.07 7.26 21.95
N ASP A 107 -0.87 7.52 23.23
CA ASP A 107 -1.75 7.07 24.32
C ASP A 107 -1.96 5.53 24.30
N GLY A 108 -0.89 4.78 23.96
CA GLY A 108 -0.90 3.32 23.93
C GLY A 108 -1.63 2.68 22.75
N LYS A 109 -2.06 3.45 21.75
CA LYS A 109 -2.78 2.96 20.58
C LYS A 109 -2.38 3.65 19.29
N TRP A 110 -2.76 3.03 18.18
CA TRP A 110 -2.54 3.56 16.84
C TRP A 110 -3.69 4.46 16.40
N TRP A 111 -3.32 5.53 15.71
CA TRP A 111 -4.22 6.47 15.06
C TRP A 111 -3.87 6.58 13.58
N TYR A 112 -4.87 6.59 12.74
CA TYR A 112 -4.73 7.03 11.36
C TYR A 112 -5.08 8.52 11.28
N LEU A 113 -4.22 9.28 10.64
CA LEU A 113 -4.37 10.72 10.47
C LEU A 113 -4.63 11.01 8.99
N SER A 114 -5.78 11.58 8.67
CA SER A 114 -6.15 11.97 7.32
C SER A 114 -6.85 13.32 7.33
N GLY A 115 -6.28 14.29 6.63
CA GLY A 115 -6.80 15.65 6.68
C GLY A 115 -6.87 16.18 8.10
N GLU A 116 -8.04 16.61 8.57
CA GLU A 116 -8.27 17.07 9.94
C GLU A 116 -8.67 15.92 10.90
N GLU A 117 -8.96 14.75 10.37
CA GLU A 117 -9.46 13.62 11.15
C GLU A 117 -8.32 12.83 11.81
N ARG A 118 -8.60 12.41 13.05
CA ARG A 118 -7.78 11.45 13.82
C ARG A 118 -8.65 10.26 14.17
N ILE A 119 -8.47 9.14 13.47
CA ILE A 119 -9.30 7.96 13.57
C ILE A 119 -8.53 6.88 14.32
N PRO A 120 -9.07 6.30 15.42
CA PRO A 120 -8.45 5.14 16.04
C PRO A 120 -8.28 4.02 15.00
N LEU A 121 -7.12 3.39 14.94
CA LEU A 121 -6.86 2.37 13.94
C LEU A 121 -7.77 1.14 14.11
N GLU A 122 -8.34 0.94 15.28
CA GLU A 122 -9.34 -0.10 15.55
C GLU A 122 -10.63 0.13 14.77
N ASP A 123 -11.01 1.41 14.61
CA ASP A 123 -12.22 1.84 13.92
C ASP A 123 -11.97 2.15 12.44
N TYR A 124 -10.68 2.19 12.04
CA TYR A 124 -10.31 2.45 10.67
C TYR A 124 -10.45 1.20 9.81
N PHE A 125 -11.41 1.26 8.92
CA PHE A 125 -11.55 0.30 7.83
C PHE A 125 -11.11 0.97 6.54
N ILE A 126 -10.23 0.30 5.81
CA ILE A 126 -10.02 0.67 4.41
C ILE A 126 -11.38 0.55 3.76
N LYS A 127 -12.02 1.71 3.50
CA LYS A 127 -13.21 1.71 2.65
C LYS A 127 -12.76 1.01 1.37
N PRO A 128 -13.36 -0.12 1.00
CA PRO A 128 -13.03 -0.71 -0.29
C PRO A 128 -13.22 0.43 -1.28
N VAL A 129 -12.11 0.87 -1.90
CA VAL A 129 -12.20 1.85 -2.98
C VAL A 129 -13.04 1.12 -4.01
N LYS A 130 -14.33 1.47 -4.04
CA LYS A 130 -15.27 0.85 -4.96
C LYS A 130 -14.59 0.95 -6.32
N ASN A 131 -14.11 -0.22 -6.78
CA ASN A 131 -13.72 -0.47 -8.16
C ASN A 131 -12.48 0.24 -8.74
N THR A 132 -11.63 0.91 -7.97
CA THR A 132 -10.34 1.35 -8.52
C THR A 132 -9.31 0.26 -8.37
N ILE A 133 -9.05 -0.49 -9.42
CA ILE A 133 -8.06 -1.54 -9.42
C ILE A 133 -6.73 -0.91 -9.88
N ARG A 134 -5.91 -0.51 -8.92
CA ARG A 134 -4.54 -0.08 -9.21
C ARG A 134 -3.76 -1.29 -9.76
N HIS A 135 -3.00 -1.08 -10.83
CA HIS A 135 -2.16 -2.08 -11.51
C HIS A 135 -2.90 -3.17 -12.31
N LEU A 136 -4.04 -2.85 -12.90
CA LEU A 136 -4.58 -3.68 -13.95
C LEU A 136 -3.89 -3.37 -15.29
N THR A 137 -3.53 -4.42 -15.99
CA THR A 137 -3.17 -4.34 -17.39
C THR A 137 -4.29 -5.00 -18.18
N VAL A 138 -4.96 -4.24 -19.02
CA VAL A 138 -6.08 -4.70 -19.82
C VAL A 138 -5.64 -4.81 -21.27
N TYR A 139 -5.78 -5.99 -21.84
CA TYR A 139 -5.39 -6.26 -23.23
C TYR A 139 -6.60 -6.71 -24.03
N HIS A 140 -6.62 -6.37 -25.30
CA HIS A 140 -7.39 -7.12 -26.27
C HIS A 140 -6.49 -7.55 -27.43
N ASN A 141 -6.81 -8.68 -28.05
CA ASN A 141 -6.16 -9.09 -29.27
C ASN A 141 -6.72 -8.25 -30.42
N ALA A 142 -5.90 -7.32 -30.93
CA ALA A 142 -6.23 -6.66 -32.19
C ALA A 142 -5.93 -7.63 -33.38
N ASN A 143 -6.71 -7.55 -34.46
CA ASN A 143 -6.45 -8.27 -35.70
C ASN A 143 -5.03 -7.95 -36.17
N ALA A 144 -4.13 -8.91 -36.13
CA ALA A 144 -2.72 -8.87 -36.51
C ALA A 144 -1.73 -9.30 -35.43
N GLY A 145 -2.18 -9.94 -34.34
CA GLY A 145 -1.30 -10.51 -33.31
C GLY A 145 -0.71 -9.51 -32.31
N PHE A 146 -1.13 -8.25 -32.33
CA PHE A 146 -0.70 -7.25 -31.37
C PHE A 146 -1.70 -7.10 -30.23
N ALA A 147 -1.24 -7.25 -28.99
CA ALA A 147 -2.04 -6.90 -27.83
C ALA A 147 -2.08 -5.37 -27.66
N LYS A 148 -3.28 -4.80 -27.62
CA LYS A 148 -3.47 -3.38 -27.32
C LYS A 148 -3.72 -3.22 -25.82
N VAL A 149 -2.95 -2.35 -25.19
CA VAL A 149 -3.06 -2.05 -23.75
C VAL A 149 -4.02 -0.89 -23.54
N HIS A 150 -4.88 -1.00 -22.54
CA HIS A 150 -5.86 0.02 -22.18
C HIS A 150 -5.63 0.50 -20.74
N ASN A 151 -5.72 1.81 -20.54
CA ASN A 151 -5.63 2.45 -19.22
C ASN A 151 -7.02 2.48 -18.55
N LEU A 152 -7.57 1.30 -18.32
CA LEU A 152 -8.85 1.14 -17.61
C LEU A 152 -8.58 0.69 -16.18
N THR A 153 -9.17 1.38 -15.21
CA THR A 153 -8.89 1.17 -13.79
C THR A 153 -10.10 0.72 -12.96
N ARG A 154 -11.29 0.78 -13.55
CA ARG A 154 -12.55 0.38 -12.90
C ARG A 154 -13.19 -0.79 -13.63
N TRP A 155 -13.82 -1.69 -12.90
CA TRP A 155 -14.50 -2.83 -13.51
C TRP A 155 -15.63 -2.42 -14.43
N GLU A 156 -16.40 -1.41 -14.07
CA GLU A 156 -17.46 -0.85 -14.87
C GLU A 156 -16.93 -0.32 -16.22
N GLU A 157 -15.84 0.44 -16.18
CA GLU A 157 -15.19 0.98 -17.39
C GLU A 157 -14.69 -0.15 -18.30
N ILE A 158 -14.17 -1.24 -17.71
CA ILE A 158 -13.69 -2.41 -18.45
C ILE A 158 -14.85 -3.14 -19.10
N GLU A 159 -15.97 -3.32 -18.39
CA GLU A 159 -17.16 -3.98 -18.89
C GLU A 159 -17.85 -3.14 -19.98
N GLU A 160 -18.00 -1.83 -19.74
CA GLU A 160 -18.53 -0.89 -20.72
C GLU A 160 -17.67 -0.80 -21.98
N PHE A 161 -16.33 -0.79 -21.84
CA PHE A 161 -15.41 -0.78 -22.97
C PHE A 161 -15.54 -2.07 -23.78
N ALA A 162 -15.57 -3.24 -23.12
CA ALA A 162 -15.75 -4.51 -23.81
C ALA A 162 -17.06 -4.54 -24.62
N GLU A 163 -18.14 -4.00 -24.05
CA GLU A 163 -19.45 -3.95 -24.67
C GLU A 163 -19.49 -2.99 -25.85
N ARG A 164 -18.95 -1.77 -25.69
CA ARG A 164 -18.91 -0.73 -26.72
C ARG A 164 -18.07 -1.12 -27.92
N GLU A 165 -16.86 -1.60 -27.65
CA GLU A 165 -15.89 -1.97 -28.70
C GLU A 165 -16.09 -3.38 -29.24
N LYS A 166 -17.00 -4.17 -28.61
CA LYS A 166 -17.29 -5.59 -28.96
C LYS A 166 -16.03 -6.47 -28.96
N VAL A 167 -15.14 -6.24 -28.00
CA VAL A 167 -13.88 -6.95 -27.85
C VAL A 167 -13.82 -7.79 -26.60
N ILE A 168 -13.06 -8.88 -26.63
CA ILE A 168 -12.74 -9.67 -25.44
C ILE A 168 -11.54 -9.02 -24.76
N LEU A 169 -11.70 -8.68 -23.48
CA LEU A 169 -10.64 -8.09 -22.67
C LEU A 169 -10.05 -9.15 -21.74
N TYR A 170 -8.72 -9.21 -21.71
CA TYR A 170 -7.94 -10.02 -20.80
C TYR A 170 -7.37 -9.11 -19.72
N VAL A 171 -7.83 -9.31 -18.49
CA VAL A 171 -7.46 -8.46 -17.37
C VAL A 171 -6.43 -9.16 -16.50
N TYR A 172 -5.26 -8.54 -16.39
CA TYR A 172 -4.15 -9.04 -15.58
C TYR A 172 -3.92 -8.15 -14.37
N LYS A 173 -3.59 -8.77 -13.25
CA LYS A 173 -3.11 -8.11 -12.05
C LYS A 173 -1.77 -8.74 -11.66
N TYR A 174 -0.72 -7.92 -11.55
CA TYR A 174 0.64 -8.41 -11.25
C TYR A 174 1.06 -9.57 -12.17
N PHE A 175 0.87 -9.41 -13.49
CA PHE A 175 1.19 -10.41 -14.52
C PHE A 175 0.40 -11.73 -14.44
N ARG A 176 -0.64 -11.82 -13.60
CA ARG A 176 -1.55 -12.95 -13.55
C ARG A 176 -2.89 -12.57 -14.15
N LEU A 177 -3.40 -13.42 -15.04
CA LEU A 177 -4.74 -13.28 -15.57
C LEU A 177 -5.77 -13.44 -14.44
N VAL A 178 -6.56 -12.40 -14.19
CA VAL A 178 -7.58 -12.41 -13.12
C VAL A 178 -9.00 -12.51 -13.63
N LYS A 179 -9.26 -12.00 -14.83
CA LYS A 179 -10.60 -12.06 -15.45
C LYS A 179 -10.51 -11.95 -16.97
N ILE A 180 -11.43 -12.63 -17.64
CA ILE A 180 -11.72 -12.41 -19.06
C ILE A 180 -13.10 -11.77 -19.13
N VAL A 181 -13.17 -10.58 -19.70
CA VAL A 181 -14.44 -9.84 -19.89
C VAL A 181 -14.86 -9.97 -21.33
N LYS A 182 -16.06 -10.50 -21.55
CA LYS A 182 -16.66 -10.69 -22.87
C LYS A 182 -17.87 -9.78 -23.02
N PRO A 183 -18.09 -9.19 -24.20
CA PRO A 183 -19.33 -8.47 -24.47
C PRO A 183 -20.53 -9.40 -24.43
N SER A 184 -21.71 -8.87 -24.15
CA SER A 184 -22.94 -9.66 -23.88
C SER A 184 -23.28 -10.61 -25.02
N ARG A 185 -23.13 -10.16 -26.26
CA ARG A 185 -23.43 -11.01 -27.43
C ARG A 185 -22.54 -12.24 -27.57
N LEU A 186 -21.31 -12.22 -27.02
CA LEU A 186 -20.40 -13.37 -27.04
C LEU A 186 -20.61 -14.31 -25.85
N LYS A 187 -21.53 -13.97 -24.92
CA LYS A 187 -21.94 -14.87 -23.84
C LYS A 187 -23.00 -15.88 -24.31
N GLU A 188 -23.71 -15.57 -25.39
CA GLU A 188 -24.79 -16.39 -25.94
C GLU A 188 -24.31 -17.47 -26.91
N GLU A 189 -23.09 -17.34 -27.46
CA GLU A 189 -22.48 -18.41 -28.25
C GLU A 189 -21.89 -19.50 -27.34
N LYS A 190 -22.77 -20.19 -26.62
CA LYS A 190 -22.47 -21.47 -26.02
C LYS A 190 -23.01 -22.56 -26.92
N TYR A 191 -22.03 -23.25 -27.55
CA TYR A 191 -22.11 -24.63 -27.99
C TYR A 191 -23.45 -25.09 -28.64
N VAL A 192 -23.48 -25.13 -29.95
CA VAL A 192 -24.18 -26.19 -30.68
C VAL A 192 -23.17 -27.29 -30.96
#